data_720c742c3c1b199c4d4774bf5d59aca2
#
_entry.id   720c742c3c1b199c4d4774bf5d59aca2
#
_cell.length_a   1.000
_cell.length_b   1.000
_cell.length_c   1.000
_cell.angle_alpha   90.00
_cell.angle_beta   90.00
_cell.angle_gamma   90.00
#
_symmetry.space_group_name_H-M   'P 1'
#
loop_
_entity.id
_entity.type
_entity.pdbx_description
1 polymer ?
#
loop_
_entity_poly.entity_id
_entity_poly.type
_entity_poly.pdbx_seq_one_letter_code
_entity_poly.pdbx_strand_id
1 'polypeptide(L)'
;MLTAINTVFALAGATLATYICSKLIRGKVDIEDIANASLAGGVAIGSTCDIANPGMSMLIGIAAGILSTVGYSIIAPKVQKLIRGADTCGVHNLHGMPGLLGGLSAIIITGNVGTQLLCMIITVVVAFIGGRIVGAIVGLLRTKEELYSDIDEFGH
;
A
#
# COMPACT_ATOMS: atom_id res chain seq x y z
N MET A 1 -9.60 -15.05 -16.70
CA MET A 1 -10.74 -14.08 -16.70
C MET A 1 -11.12 -13.67 -15.27
N LEU A 2 -11.26 -14.60 -14.32
CA LEU A 2 -11.61 -14.29 -12.92
C LEU A 2 -10.62 -13.31 -12.25
N THR A 3 -9.31 -13.52 -12.41
CA THR A 3 -8.26 -12.65 -11.88
C THR A 3 -8.46 -11.18 -12.28
N ALA A 4 -8.71 -10.92 -13.58
CA ALA A 4 -8.92 -9.55 -14.06
C ALA A 4 -10.19 -8.93 -13.46
N ILE A 5 -11.27 -9.69 -13.38
CA ILE A 5 -12.51 -9.23 -12.76
C ILE A 5 -12.28 -8.87 -11.29
N ASN A 6 -11.68 -9.77 -10.53
CA ASN A 6 -11.41 -9.57 -9.10
C ASN A 6 -10.49 -8.37 -8.86
N THR A 7 -9.48 -8.17 -9.70
CA THR A 7 -8.60 -7.00 -9.62
C THR A 7 -9.39 -5.70 -9.85
N VAL A 8 -10.26 -5.65 -10.87
CA VAL A 8 -11.09 -4.48 -11.14
C VAL A 8 -12.04 -4.18 -9.98
N PHE A 9 -12.68 -5.20 -9.40
CA PHE A 9 -13.58 -5.02 -8.25
C PHE A 9 -12.81 -4.53 -7.00
N ALA A 10 -11.62 -5.05 -6.75
CA ALA A 10 -10.77 -4.60 -5.65
C ALA A 10 -10.31 -3.15 -5.83
N LEU A 11 -9.87 -2.76 -7.03
CA LEU A 11 -9.51 -1.38 -7.35
C LEU A 11 -10.71 -0.44 -7.18
N ALA A 12 -11.88 -0.82 -7.69
CA ALA A 12 -13.10 -0.03 -7.55
C ALA A 12 -13.49 0.16 -6.07
N GLY A 13 -13.45 -0.92 -5.28
CA GLY A 13 -13.70 -0.87 -3.84
C GLY A 13 -12.74 0.06 -3.11
N ALA A 14 -11.43 -0.05 -3.41
CA ALA A 14 -10.41 0.81 -2.82
C ALA A 14 -10.61 2.27 -3.21
N THR A 15 -10.92 2.57 -4.47
CA THR A 15 -11.15 3.94 -4.95
C THR A 15 -12.33 4.59 -4.23
N LEU A 16 -13.46 3.88 -4.10
CA LEU A 16 -14.63 4.38 -3.38
C LEU A 16 -14.33 4.64 -1.91
N ALA A 17 -13.66 3.70 -1.26
CA ALA A 17 -13.27 3.82 0.14
C ALA A 17 -12.27 4.96 0.36
N THR A 18 -11.27 5.09 -0.50
CA THR A 18 -10.29 6.19 -0.46
C THR A 18 -10.95 7.54 -0.62
N TYR A 19 -11.87 7.68 -1.58
CA TYR A 19 -12.62 8.93 -1.79
C TYR A 19 -13.36 9.36 -0.51
N ILE A 20 -14.08 8.45 0.12
CA ILE A 20 -14.85 8.71 1.34
C ILE A 20 -13.89 9.03 2.50
N CYS A 21 -12.87 8.20 2.72
CA CYS A 21 -11.93 8.36 3.82
C CYS A 21 -11.09 9.62 3.70
N SER A 22 -10.58 9.96 2.51
CA SER A 22 -9.82 11.18 2.28
C SER A 22 -10.65 12.41 2.64
N LYS A 23 -11.91 12.46 2.16
CA LYS A 23 -12.82 13.53 2.50
C LYS A 23 -13.13 13.63 4.01
N LEU A 24 -13.31 12.50 4.69
CA LEU A 24 -13.60 12.47 6.12
C LEU A 24 -12.39 12.90 6.97
N ILE A 25 -11.18 12.49 6.60
CA ILE A 25 -9.96 12.75 7.37
C ILE A 25 -9.42 14.15 7.10
N ARG A 26 -9.41 14.59 5.81
CA ARG A 26 -8.78 15.84 5.39
C ARG A 26 -9.78 16.98 5.15
N GLY A 27 -11.09 16.72 5.22
CA GLY A 27 -12.15 17.69 4.90
C GLY A 27 -12.36 17.91 3.39
N LYS A 28 -11.42 17.49 2.57
CA LYS A 28 -11.48 17.51 1.09
C LYS A 28 -10.85 16.23 0.53
N VAL A 29 -11.17 15.91 -0.71
CA VAL A 29 -10.52 14.79 -1.39
C VAL A 29 -9.12 15.23 -1.82
N ASP A 30 -8.12 14.48 -1.40
CA ASP A 30 -6.72 14.67 -1.76
C ASP A 30 -6.37 13.84 -2.98
N ILE A 31 -5.69 14.45 -3.96
CA ILE A 31 -5.36 13.76 -5.21
C ILE A 31 -4.29 12.69 -5.02
N GLU A 32 -3.37 12.90 -4.07
CA GLU A 32 -2.35 11.92 -3.74
C GLU A 32 -2.99 10.67 -3.13
N ASP A 33 -3.98 10.83 -2.23
CA ASP A 33 -4.74 9.71 -1.69
C ASP A 33 -5.43 8.93 -2.83
N ILE A 34 -6.09 9.63 -3.77
CA ILE A 34 -6.77 8.96 -4.89
C ILE A 34 -5.79 8.27 -5.82
N ALA A 35 -4.67 8.90 -6.15
CA ALA A 35 -3.68 8.31 -7.04
C ALA A 35 -3.03 7.05 -6.44
N ASN A 36 -2.74 7.06 -5.16
CA ASN A 36 -1.98 6.00 -4.49
C ASN A 36 -2.90 5.02 -3.74
N ALA A 37 -3.69 5.49 -2.78
CA ALA A 37 -4.46 4.59 -1.92
C ALA A 37 -5.54 3.81 -2.67
N SER A 38 -6.07 4.31 -3.78
CA SER A 38 -6.99 3.56 -4.64
C SER A 38 -6.36 2.29 -5.22
N LEU A 39 -5.03 2.30 -5.48
CA LEU A 39 -4.30 1.14 -6.01
C LEU A 39 -4.08 0.04 -4.95
N ALA A 40 -4.20 0.38 -3.67
CA ALA A 40 -4.01 -0.56 -2.56
C ALA A 40 -4.93 -1.79 -2.65
N GLY A 41 -6.13 -1.64 -3.24
CA GLY A 41 -7.03 -2.76 -3.52
C GLY A 41 -6.42 -3.79 -4.44
N GLY A 42 -5.76 -3.35 -5.52
CA GLY A 42 -5.06 -4.23 -6.44
C GLY A 42 -3.90 -4.97 -5.77
N VAL A 43 -3.18 -4.30 -4.87
CA VAL A 43 -2.11 -4.92 -4.08
C VAL A 43 -2.67 -5.98 -3.13
N ALA A 44 -3.72 -5.64 -2.37
CA ALA A 44 -4.30 -6.54 -1.39
C ALA A 44 -4.92 -7.80 -2.01
N ILE A 45 -5.57 -7.68 -3.18
CA ILE A 45 -6.20 -8.83 -3.84
C ILE A 45 -5.18 -9.76 -4.52
N GLY A 46 -3.93 -9.33 -4.68
CA GLY A 46 -2.88 -10.08 -5.38
C GLY A 46 -2.69 -11.52 -4.87
N SER A 47 -2.87 -11.73 -3.56
CA SER A 47 -2.73 -13.06 -2.95
C SER A 47 -3.89 -14.03 -3.25
N THR A 48 -5.03 -13.54 -3.75
CA THR A 48 -6.26 -14.33 -3.88
C THR A 48 -7.08 -13.99 -5.12
N CYS A 49 -6.52 -13.22 -6.05
CA CYS A 49 -7.26 -12.73 -7.22
C CYS A 49 -7.78 -13.83 -8.15
N ASP A 50 -7.21 -15.02 -8.12
CA ASP A 50 -7.57 -16.17 -8.93
C ASP A 50 -8.62 -17.09 -8.27
N ILE A 51 -8.83 -16.98 -6.94
CA ILE A 51 -9.70 -17.84 -6.16
C ILE A 51 -10.84 -17.11 -5.43
N ALA A 52 -10.69 -15.81 -5.15
CA ALA A 52 -11.76 -15.02 -4.54
C ALA A 52 -12.94 -14.83 -5.49
N ASN A 53 -14.12 -14.60 -4.94
CA ASN A 53 -15.24 -14.11 -5.73
C ASN A 53 -15.25 -12.57 -5.82
N PRO A 54 -15.94 -11.97 -6.81
CA PRO A 54 -15.92 -10.52 -7.01
C PRO A 54 -16.39 -9.69 -5.82
N GLY A 55 -17.40 -10.18 -5.07
CA GLY A 55 -17.89 -9.51 -3.86
C GLY A 55 -16.84 -9.45 -2.76
N MET A 56 -16.15 -10.57 -2.51
CA MET A 56 -15.03 -10.64 -1.56
C MET A 56 -13.87 -9.73 -2.00
N SER A 57 -13.57 -9.73 -3.30
CA SER A 57 -12.52 -8.88 -3.86
C SER A 57 -12.81 -7.39 -3.64
N MET A 58 -14.05 -6.98 -3.83
CA MET A 58 -14.49 -5.61 -3.54
C MET A 58 -14.35 -5.26 -2.05
N LEU A 59 -14.72 -6.16 -1.14
CA LEU A 59 -14.58 -5.95 0.31
C LEU A 59 -13.11 -5.84 0.73
N ILE A 60 -12.24 -6.70 0.20
CA ILE A 60 -10.79 -6.61 0.42
C ILE A 60 -10.26 -5.27 -0.10
N GLY A 61 -10.72 -4.83 -1.27
CA GLY A 61 -10.38 -3.53 -1.83
C GLY A 61 -10.82 -2.37 -0.94
N ILE A 62 -12.04 -2.38 -0.44
CA ILE A 62 -12.56 -1.37 0.49
C ILE A 62 -11.67 -1.30 1.74
N ALA A 63 -11.37 -2.44 2.36
CA ALA A 63 -10.50 -2.49 3.54
C ALA A 63 -9.09 -1.97 3.24
N ALA A 64 -8.52 -2.31 2.08
CA ALA A 64 -7.21 -1.84 1.65
C ALA A 64 -7.17 -0.33 1.39
N GLY A 65 -8.20 0.23 0.75
CA GLY A 65 -8.31 1.66 0.51
C GLY A 65 -8.40 2.46 1.81
N ILE A 66 -9.21 2.01 2.78
CA ILE A 66 -9.28 2.60 4.12
C ILE A 66 -7.90 2.55 4.79
N LEU A 67 -7.30 1.37 4.84
CA LEU A 67 -6.01 1.15 5.49
C LEU A 67 -4.91 2.03 4.89
N SER A 68 -4.85 2.11 3.57
CA SER A 68 -3.86 2.90 2.86
C SER A 68 -4.08 4.40 3.06
N THR A 69 -5.32 4.91 2.97
CA THR A 69 -5.63 6.33 3.21
C THR A 69 -5.29 6.75 4.65
N VAL A 70 -5.61 5.92 5.64
CA VAL A 70 -5.19 6.13 7.04
C VAL A 70 -3.67 6.09 7.15
N GLY A 71 -3.03 5.20 6.42
CA GLY A 71 -1.58 5.09 6.29
C GLY A 71 -0.94 6.40 5.86
N TYR A 72 -1.38 6.95 4.73
CA TYR A 72 -0.88 8.22 4.20
C TYR A 72 -1.15 9.40 5.13
N SER A 73 -2.37 9.49 5.67
CA SER A 73 -2.80 10.66 6.42
C SER A 73 -2.25 10.69 7.86
N ILE A 74 -2.10 9.53 8.51
CA ILE A 74 -1.85 9.45 9.96
C ILE A 74 -0.56 8.70 10.29
N ILE A 75 -0.27 7.59 9.60
CA ILE A 75 0.84 6.69 9.95
C ILE A 75 2.14 7.19 9.33
N ALA A 76 2.14 7.53 8.04
CA ALA A 76 3.33 7.94 7.31
C ALA A 76 4.11 9.09 7.98
N PRO A 77 3.48 10.19 8.41
CA PRO A 77 4.20 11.27 9.06
C PRO A 77 4.91 10.83 10.36
N LYS A 78 4.30 9.89 11.10
CA LYS A 78 4.88 9.36 12.35
C LYS A 78 6.05 8.43 12.07
N VAL A 79 5.90 7.54 11.09
CA VAL A 79 6.93 6.58 10.69
C VAL A 79 8.13 7.32 10.10
N GLN A 80 7.92 8.27 9.17
CA GLN A 80 8.98 9.07 8.58
C GLN A 80 9.80 9.82 9.63
N LYS A 81 9.12 10.40 10.63
CA LYS A 81 9.78 11.05 11.76
C LYS A 81 10.62 10.07 12.59
N LEU A 82 10.12 8.86 12.82
CA LEU A 82 10.82 7.82 13.59
C LEU A 82 12.07 7.32 12.87
N ILE A 83 11.97 7.02 11.58
CA ILE A 83 13.08 6.49 10.77
C ILE A 83 14.03 7.59 10.25
N ARG A 84 13.67 8.87 10.45
CA ARG A 84 14.39 10.05 9.92
C ARG A 84 14.63 9.96 8.41
N GLY A 85 13.64 9.48 7.68
CA GLY A 85 13.68 9.29 6.23
C GLY A 85 12.33 9.53 5.60
N ALA A 86 12.30 9.78 4.30
CA ALA A 86 11.08 9.89 3.52
C ALA A 86 10.70 8.53 2.91
N ASP A 87 9.43 8.18 3.00
CA ASP A 87 8.82 7.09 2.23
C ASP A 87 8.31 7.70 0.92
N THR A 88 9.22 7.86 -0.03
CA THR A 88 8.91 8.47 -1.33
C THR A 88 7.80 7.68 -2.02
N CYS A 89 6.78 8.38 -2.51
CA CYS A 89 5.56 7.80 -3.08
C CYS A 89 4.76 6.91 -2.11
N GLY A 90 5.09 6.87 -0.82
CA GLY A 90 4.33 6.15 0.19
C GLY A 90 4.28 4.63 -0.02
N VAL A 91 5.39 4.01 -0.42
CA VAL A 91 5.46 2.56 -0.74
C VAL A 91 4.99 1.70 0.43
N HIS A 92 5.32 2.07 1.66
CA HIS A 92 4.84 1.38 2.86
C HIS A 92 3.30 1.39 2.95
N ASN A 93 2.68 2.53 2.65
CA ASN A 93 1.23 2.71 2.75
C ASN A 93 0.48 2.09 1.58
N LEU A 94 1.08 2.10 0.38
CA LEU A 94 0.47 1.54 -0.83
C LEU A 94 0.70 0.03 -0.95
N HIS A 95 1.90 -0.45 -0.69
CA HIS A 95 2.28 -1.86 -0.91
C HIS A 95 2.46 -2.63 0.39
N GLY A 96 3.17 -2.08 1.38
CA GLY A 96 3.50 -2.79 2.62
C GLY A 96 2.27 -3.20 3.42
N MET A 97 1.48 -2.25 3.87
CA MET A 97 0.30 -2.53 4.67
C MET A 97 -0.81 -3.26 3.89
N PRO A 98 -1.18 -2.85 2.66
CA PRO A 98 -2.17 -3.59 1.88
C PRO A 98 -1.70 -4.98 1.47
N GLY A 99 -0.41 -5.19 1.22
CA GLY A 99 0.15 -6.52 0.96
C GLY A 99 0.00 -7.47 2.15
N LEU A 100 0.26 -6.99 3.37
CA LEU A 100 0.02 -7.76 4.59
C LEU A 100 -1.48 -8.04 4.79
N LEU A 101 -2.36 -7.07 4.54
CA LEU A 101 -3.80 -7.29 4.56
C LEU A 101 -4.22 -8.37 3.56
N GLY A 102 -3.65 -8.35 2.36
CA GLY A 102 -3.88 -9.38 1.34
C GLY A 102 -3.45 -10.77 1.82
N GLY A 103 -2.28 -10.88 2.43
CA GLY A 103 -1.81 -12.11 3.05
C GLY A 103 -2.75 -12.65 4.13
N LEU A 104 -3.27 -11.76 5.00
CA LEU A 104 -4.28 -12.13 6.00
C LEU A 104 -5.60 -12.57 5.36
N SER A 105 -6.05 -11.88 4.31
CA SER A 105 -7.24 -12.25 3.54
C SER A 105 -7.10 -13.63 2.91
N ALA A 106 -5.91 -13.99 2.44
CA ALA A 106 -5.61 -15.31 1.91
C ALA A 106 -5.75 -16.41 2.96
N ILE A 107 -5.43 -16.15 4.22
CA ILE A 107 -5.68 -17.10 5.32
C ILE A 107 -7.18 -17.39 5.44
N ILE A 108 -8.01 -16.37 5.38
CA ILE A 108 -9.47 -16.51 5.51
C ILE A 108 -10.04 -17.31 4.33
N ILE A 109 -9.57 -17.05 3.12
CA ILE A 109 -10.09 -17.65 1.89
C ILE A 109 -9.62 -19.11 1.73
N THR A 110 -8.35 -19.39 2.04
CA THR A 110 -7.75 -20.71 1.80
C THR A 110 -7.79 -21.64 3.01
N GLY A 111 -7.95 -21.10 4.22
CA GLY A 111 -7.83 -21.84 5.48
C GLY A 111 -6.40 -22.28 5.82
N ASN A 112 -5.40 -21.95 4.99
CA ASN A 112 -4.02 -22.43 5.17
C ASN A 112 -3.19 -21.41 5.98
N VAL A 113 -3.40 -21.42 7.30
CA VAL A 113 -2.78 -20.45 8.23
C VAL A 113 -1.24 -20.56 8.25
N GLY A 114 -0.72 -21.80 8.40
CA GLY A 114 0.72 -22.01 8.61
C GLY A 114 1.57 -21.57 7.42
N THR A 115 1.22 -22.04 6.23
CA THR A 115 1.94 -21.69 5.00
C THR A 115 1.85 -20.19 4.71
N GLN A 116 0.67 -19.60 4.88
CA GLN A 116 0.47 -18.19 4.58
C GLN A 116 1.25 -17.29 5.54
N LEU A 117 1.25 -17.57 6.84
CA LEU A 117 2.07 -16.84 7.80
C LEU A 117 3.55 -16.98 7.51
N LEU A 118 4.02 -18.18 7.16
CA LEU A 118 5.41 -18.40 6.78
C LEU A 118 5.79 -17.57 5.54
N CYS A 119 4.95 -17.57 4.50
CA CYS A 119 5.17 -16.74 3.31
C CYS A 119 5.21 -15.25 3.63
N MET A 120 4.31 -14.77 4.49
CA MET A 120 4.32 -13.36 4.92
C MET A 120 5.61 -13.01 5.66
N ILE A 121 6.07 -13.85 6.60
CA ILE A 121 7.32 -13.64 7.33
C ILE A 121 8.51 -13.61 6.36
N ILE A 122 8.61 -14.58 5.46
CA ILE A 122 9.67 -14.63 4.45
C ILE A 122 9.66 -13.35 3.61
N THR A 123 8.49 -12.91 3.14
CA THR A 123 8.35 -11.69 2.35
C THR A 123 8.86 -10.46 3.10
N VAL A 124 8.50 -10.29 4.36
CA VAL A 124 8.96 -9.17 5.19
C VAL A 124 10.48 -9.21 5.40
N VAL A 125 11.03 -10.40 5.70
CA VAL A 125 12.48 -10.59 5.89
C VAL A 125 13.25 -10.28 4.60
N VAL A 126 12.80 -10.82 3.47
CA VAL A 126 13.43 -10.57 2.16
C VAL A 126 13.35 -9.10 1.79
N ALA A 127 12.20 -8.45 1.99
CA ALA A 127 12.04 -7.03 1.72
C ALA A 127 12.97 -6.17 2.60
N PHE A 128 13.10 -6.50 3.88
CA PHE A 128 13.98 -5.77 4.79
C PHE A 128 15.47 -5.94 4.43
N ILE A 129 15.91 -7.17 4.21
CA ILE A 129 17.31 -7.46 3.86
C ILE A 129 17.62 -6.88 2.47
N GLY A 130 16.78 -7.15 1.48
CA GLY A 130 16.96 -6.64 0.12
C GLY A 130 16.97 -5.12 0.07
N GLY A 131 16.03 -4.46 0.77
CA GLY A 131 16.00 -3.01 0.88
C GLY A 131 17.25 -2.42 1.52
N ARG A 132 17.81 -3.07 2.55
CA ARG A 132 19.08 -2.67 3.17
C ARG A 132 20.27 -2.79 2.22
N ILE A 133 20.35 -3.89 1.49
CA ILE A 133 21.43 -4.13 0.52
C ILE A 133 21.35 -3.12 -0.62
N VAL A 134 20.18 -2.99 -1.25
CA VAL A 134 19.97 -2.05 -2.36
C VAL A 134 20.19 -0.61 -1.91
N GLY A 135 19.67 -0.24 -0.74
CA GLY A 135 19.87 1.09 -0.17
C GLY A 135 21.35 1.41 0.11
N ALA A 136 22.13 0.41 0.56
CA ALA A 136 23.58 0.58 0.74
C ALA A 136 24.29 0.80 -0.62
N ILE A 137 23.95 0.02 -1.64
CA ILE A 137 24.56 0.14 -2.97
C ILE A 137 24.20 1.50 -3.60
N VAL A 138 22.92 1.87 -3.58
CA VAL A 138 22.46 3.17 -4.13
C VAL A 138 23.08 4.34 -3.35
N GLY A 139 23.24 4.18 -2.02
CA GLY A 139 23.90 5.17 -1.18
C GLY A 139 25.35 5.48 -1.58
N LEU A 140 26.06 4.51 -2.17
CA LEU A 140 27.42 4.72 -2.70
C LEU A 140 27.43 5.56 -4.01
N LEU A 141 26.32 5.51 -4.74
CA LEU A 141 26.15 6.23 -6.01
C LEU A 141 25.47 7.60 -5.82
N ARG A 142 25.08 7.92 -4.59
CA ARG A 142 24.30 9.11 -4.28
C ARG A 142 25.14 10.37 -4.47
N THR A 143 24.67 11.29 -5.31
CA THR A 143 25.09 12.70 -5.31
C THR A 143 24.40 13.40 -4.14
N LYS A 144 25.07 14.43 -3.57
CA LYS A 144 24.50 15.27 -2.51
C LYS A 144 23.55 16.31 -3.15
N GLU A 145 22.44 15.84 -3.68
CA GLU A 145 21.37 16.72 -4.14
C GLU A 145 20.31 16.86 -3.04
N GLU A 146 19.76 18.06 -2.90
CA GLU A 146 18.63 18.30 -2.02
C GLU A 146 17.40 17.58 -2.56
N LEU A 147 16.50 17.17 -1.66
CA LEU A 147 15.24 16.55 -2.07
C LEU A 147 14.43 17.57 -2.85
N TYR A 148 13.88 17.15 -4.01
CA TYR A 148 12.96 17.96 -4.78
C TYR A 148 11.74 18.34 -3.93
N SER A 149 11.38 19.60 -3.99
CA SER A 149 10.22 20.15 -3.29
C SER A 149 9.41 21.00 -4.26
N ASP A 150 8.14 20.67 -4.43
CA ASP A 150 7.22 21.43 -5.28
C ASP A 150 7.06 22.88 -4.79
N ILE A 151 7.19 23.11 -3.48
CA ILE A 151 7.10 24.45 -2.88
C ILE A 151 8.27 25.32 -3.33
N ASP A 152 9.46 24.75 -3.44
CA ASP A 152 10.67 25.48 -3.86
C ASP A 152 10.63 25.80 -5.35
N GLU A 153 10.01 24.92 -6.17
CA GLU A 153 9.94 25.07 -7.63
C GLU A 153 8.74 25.94 -8.07
N PHE A 154 7.58 25.75 -7.46
CA PHE A 154 6.32 26.38 -7.90
C PHE A 154 5.77 27.43 -6.94
N GLY A 155 6.36 27.62 -5.77
CA GLY A 155 6.01 28.69 -4.83
C GLY A 155 4.64 28.58 -4.17
N HIS A 156 4.09 27.35 -4.07
CA HIS A 156 2.78 27.07 -3.45
C HIS A 156 2.84 25.94 -2.43
#